data_c907b15b5c0e3ccd1c0713913567d58a
#
_entry.id   c907b15b5c0e3ccd1c0713913567d58a
#
_cell.length_a   1.000
_cell.length_b   1.000
_cell.length_c   1.000
_cell.angle_alpha   90.00
_cell.angle_beta   90.00
_cell.angle_gamma   90.00
#
_symmetry.space_group_name_H-M   'P 1'
#
loop_
_entity.id
_entity.type
_entity.pdbx_description
1 polymer ?
#
loop_
_entity_poly.entity_id
_entity_poly.type
_entity_poly.pdbx_seq_one_letter_code
_entity_poly.pdbx_strand_id
1 'polypeptide(L)'
;MILVKLWYYFTGMLLKTFYHLAYGRAISWGKAVHMRKGFQVTVERGGHVTFGDHVFFNNGCRVHAMESISIGEETIFGENVCIYDHNHRFADPTRPIKEQGYSHAPVAIGSHCWIGSNVTILKGVTIGDNTVIGAGCVIDGDVPADSVVKLEQSRQVTAIRKQVVAAAGEREGMKESGMEPGSSEVESAAAASGDKPVRVLVLDTVMDRGGAETMMMNYLRHMDRSKVTYDFLVNRSYKAAYEDEIAQLGGRVYRMCPMYPQYFGRYKKEFRAFLTAHPEYRIIHSNLEERSYFGLRIAAKLGVPVRIAHAHNRPVGFDLKSVVREYFRLRLPKYVTYMFACGEEAGDWLFGKKNRKRVIQQRNAIDTAQYRFDAAVREQVRAEFGVGEGTFVLGHVGRFFPQKNHVFLIDVFAQVHAQRTDSELWLVGGGELDDALKNQIRAKVKALGLADCVRFLGVRGDVNRVLQGMDAFVLPSLYEGLPVTMIEAQAAGLPCTISDRVPKQCDVTGNVQVVALDAAPAEWAKRILAGAGVVAGATAGVDANAAAARAAYADIVAKAGFDINANAQWLQRFYLNALQKAEGARRHG
;
A
#
# COMPACT_ATOMS: atom_id res chain seq x y z
N MET A 1 -15.77 21.35 -17.54
CA MET A 1 -16.03 20.22 -18.46
C MET A 1 -15.47 20.45 -19.86
N ILE A 2 -15.69 21.61 -20.51
CA ILE A 2 -15.21 21.94 -21.86
C ILE A 2 -13.67 21.89 -21.97
N LEU A 3 -12.93 22.49 -21.06
CA LEU A 3 -11.45 22.49 -21.06
C LEU A 3 -10.84 21.08 -20.96
N VAL A 4 -11.49 20.17 -20.25
CA VAL A 4 -11.03 18.77 -20.13
C VAL A 4 -11.28 18.01 -21.42
N LYS A 5 -12.42 18.25 -22.09
CA LYS A 5 -12.72 17.68 -23.41
C LYS A 5 -11.75 18.21 -24.46
N LEU A 6 -11.46 19.52 -24.46
CA LEU A 6 -10.48 20.14 -25.35
C LEU A 6 -9.07 19.58 -25.12
N TRP A 7 -8.69 19.34 -23.88
CA TRP A 7 -7.40 18.72 -23.52
C TRP A 7 -7.27 17.30 -24.07
N TYR A 8 -8.31 16.45 -23.91
CA TYR A 8 -8.30 15.10 -24.47
C TYR A 8 -8.34 15.12 -26.00
N TYR A 9 -9.04 16.08 -26.60
CA TYR A 9 -9.04 16.26 -28.05
C TYR A 9 -7.64 16.62 -28.57
N PHE A 10 -7.00 17.58 -27.94
CA PHE A 10 -5.65 18.02 -28.31
C PHE A 10 -4.59 16.93 -28.10
N THR A 11 -4.62 16.25 -26.94
CA THR A 11 -3.69 15.15 -26.65
C THR A 11 -3.94 13.94 -27.55
N GLY A 12 -5.19 13.66 -27.91
CA GLY A 12 -5.54 12.62 -28.87
C GLY A 12 -5.01 12.92 -30.29
N MET A 13 -5.08 14.18 -30.72
CA MET A 13 -4.53 14.61 -32.01
C MET A 13 -3.00 14.45 -32.05
N LEU A 14 -2.31 14.87 -30.98
CA LEU A 14 -0.85 14.68 -30.87
C LEU A 14 -0.47 13.20 -30.89
N LEU A 15 -1.22 12.37 -30.20
CA LEU A 15 -0.99 10.94 -30.14
C LEU A 15 -1.20 10.26 -31.50
N LYS A 16 -2.26 10.64 -32.25
CA LYS A 16 -2.48 10.17 -33.63
C LYS A 16 -1.33 10.58 -34.55
N THR A 17 -0.87 11.83 -34.45
CA THR A 17 0.28 12.32 -35.22
C THR A 17 1.55 11.52 -34.90
N PHE A 18 1.81 11.26 -33.63
CA PHE A 18 2.93 10.42 -33.19
C PHE A 18 2.85 9.01 -33.79
N TYR A 19 1.69 8.33 -33.68
CA TYR A 19 1.52 6.99 -34.23
C TYR A 19 1.57 6.98 -35.77
N HIS A 20 1.08 8.04 -36.44
CA HIS A 20 1.19 8.15 -37.88
C HIS A 20 2.67 8.29 -38.33
N LEU A 21 3.48 9.05 -37.59
CA LEU A 21 4.91 9.16 -37.85
C LEU A 21 5.66 7.86 -37.54
N ALA A 22 5.27 7.14 -36.49
CA ALA A 22 5.93 5.91 -36.05
C ALA A 22 5.60 4.69 -36.93
N TYR A 23 4.34 4.57 -37.37
CA TYR A 23 3.84 3.36 -38.03
C TYR A 23 3.28 3.60 -39.44
N GLY A 24 3.17 4.85 -39.88
CA GLY A 24 2.71 5.20 -41.23
C GLY A 24 1.35 4.59 -41.56
N ARG A 25 1.30 3.82 -42.64
CA ARG A 25 0.07 3.18 -43.15
C ARG A 25 -0.35 1.93 -42.39
N ALA A 26 0.47 1.45 -41.45
CA ALA A 26 0.12 0.29 -40.64
C ALA A 26 -1.01 0.58 -39.62
N ILE A 27 -1.35 1.86 -39.40
CA ILE A 27 -2.52 2.25 -38.59
C ILE A 27 -3.45 3.12 -39.40
N SER A 28 -4.69 2.67 -39.56
CA SER A 28 -5.77 3.42 -40.16
C SER A 28 -6.72 3.99 -39.11
N TRP A 29 -6.94 5.30 -39.14
CA TRP A 29 -7.80 6.00 -38.19
C TRP A 29 -9.09 6.45 -38.86
N GLY A 30 -10.22 6.02 -38.32
CA GLY A 30 -11.51 6.58 -38.66
C GLY A 30 -11.69 8.02 -38.17
N LYS A 31 -12.82 8.64 -38.56
CA LYS A 31 -13.20 9.98 -38.11
C LYS A 31 -13.50 9.95 -36.61
N ALA A 32 -13.14 11.03 -35.92
CA ALA A 32 -13.49 11.24 -34.50
C ALA A 32 -13.16 10.07 -33.55
N VAL A 33 -12.09 9.32 -33.82
CA VAL A 33 -11.57 8.33 -32.85
C VAL A 33 -10.99 9.08 -31.64
N HIS A 34 -11.48 8.76 -30.45
CA HIS A 34 -11.07 9.40 -29.19
C HIS A 34 -10.35 8.44 -28.27
N MET A 35 -9.23 8.90 -27.69
CA MET A 35 -8.42 8.13 -26.77
C MET A 35 -8.17 8.93 -25.50
N ARG A 36 -8.30 8.25 -24.35
CA ARG A 36 -7.95 8.82 -23.05
C ARG A 36 -6.52 8.48 -22.64
N LYS A 37 -6.13 8.93 -21.46
CA LYS A 37 -4.77 8.79 -20.92
C LYS A 37 -4.32 7.33 -20.88
N GLY A 38 -3.06 7.07 -21.31
CA GLY A 38 -2.44 5.76 -21.25
C GLY A 38 -2.85 4.79 -22.36
N PHE A 39 -3.54 5.26 -23.40
CA PHE A 39 -3.76 4.49 -24.61
C PHE A 39 -2.44 4.19 -25.30
N GLN A 40 -2.24 2.94 -25.71
CA GLN A 40 -1.06 2.47 -26.41
C GLN A 40 -1.44 1.62 -27.61
N VAL A 41 -0.78 1.88 -28.75
CA VAL A 41 -0.81 1.01 -29.93
C VAL A 41 0.61 0.59 -30.25
N THR A 42 0.82 -0.71 -30.42
CA THR A 42 2.08 -1.28 -30.91
C THR A 42 1.78 -2.10 -32.15
N VAL A 43 2.53 -1.86 -33.22
CA VAL A 43 2.42 -2.63 -34.47
C VAL A 43 3.79 -3.18 -34.81
N GLU A 44 3.90 -4.49 -34.93
CA GLU A 44 5.17 -5.18 -35.24
C GLU A 44 5.03 -6.07 -36.46
N ARG A 45 6.17 -6.37 -37.10
CA ARG A 45 6.32 -7.39 -38.15
C ARG A 45 5.36 -7.27 -39.34
N GLY A 46 4.96 -6.06 -39.72
CA GLY A 46 4.05 -5.84 -40.83
C GLY A 46 2.57 -5.99 -40.48
N GLY A 47 2.25 -6.01 -39.18
CA GLY A 47 0.88 -5.99 -38.71
C GLY A 47 0.11 -4.72 -39.08
N HIS A 48 -1.21 -4.76 -38.95
CA HIS A 48 -2.10 -3.66 -39.28
C HIS A 48 -3.15 -3.44 -38.18
N VAL A 49 -3.50 -2.17 -37.91
CA VAL A 49 -4.61 -1.81 -37.03
C VAL A 49 -5.56 -0.86 -37.74
N THR A 50 -6.84 -1.18 -37.74
CA THR A 50 -7.87 -0.32 -38.32
C THR A 50 -8.90 0.06 -37.26
N PHE A 51 -9.10 1.37 -37.08
CA PHE A 51 -10.14 1.92 -36.21
C PHE A 51 -11.24 2.53 -37.07
N GLY A 52 -12.50 2.12 -36.85
CA GLY A 52 -13.69 2.71 -37.45
C GLY A 52 -13.97 4.13 -36.96
N ASP A 53 -15.00 4.76 -37.50
CA ASP A 53 -15.44 6.09 -37.12
C ASP A 53 -15.96 6.09 -35.66
N HIS A 54 -15.76 7.19 -34.94
CA HIS A 54 -16.31 7.43 -33.59
C HIS A 54 -15.93 6.40 -32.52
N VAL A 55 -14.90 5.61 -32.73
CA VAL A 55 -14.37 4.67 -31.69
C VAL A 55 -13.83 5.43 -30.50
N PHE A 56 -14.17 4.96 -29.30
CA PHE A 56 -13.79 5.60 -28.05
C PHE A 56 -13.03 4.64 -27.12
N PHE A 57 -11.82 5.01 -26.72
CA PHE A 57 -11.02 4.31 -25.71
C PHE A 57 -10.94 5.08 -24.40
N ASN A 58 -11.27 4.42 -23.29
CA ASN A 58 -11.07 4.96 -21.95
C ASN A 58 -9.59 4.81 -21.52
N ASN A 59 -9.27 5.10 -20.25
CA ASN A 59 -7.90 5.12 -19.77
C ASN A 59 -7.24 3.73 -19.82
N GLY A 60 -5.93 3.68 -20.19
CA GLY A 60 -5.10 2.50 -20.05
C GLY A 60 -5.31 1.39 -21.08
N CYS A 61 -6.09 1.61 -22.14
CA CYS A 61 -6.31 0.61 -23.19
C CYS A 61 -5.05 0.37 -24.02
N ARG A 62 -4.85 -0.89 -24.44
CA ARG A 62 -3.70 -1.35 -25.24
C ARG A 62 -4.15 -2.17 -26.43
N VAL A 63 -3.57 -1.89 -27.60
CA VAL A 63 -3.77 -2.62 -28.84
C VAL A 63 -2.41 -3.04 -29.36
N HIS A 64 -2.15 -4.35 -29.49
CA HIS A 64 -0.87 -4.85 -29.93
C HIS A 64 -1.07 -5.83 -31.10
N ALA A 65 -0.63 -5.43 -32.30
CA ALA A 65 -0.83 -6.14 -33.55
C ALA A 65 0.48 -6.64 -34.15
N MET A 66 0.49 -7.92 -34.52
CA MET A 66 1.51 -8.57 -35.34
C MET A 66 0.96 -9.07 -36.68
N GLU A 67 -0.35 -9.21 -36.79
CA GLU A 67 -1.06 -9.59 -38.01
C GLU A 67 -2.12 -8.54 -38.36
N SER A 68 -3.27 -8.57 -37.72
CA SER A 68 -4.28 -7.51 -37.92
C SER A 68 -5.28 -7.41 -36.77
N ILE A 69 -5.62 -6.18 -36.42
CA ILE A 69 -6.70 -5.87 -35.48
C ILE A 69 -7.63 -4.85 -36.14
N SER A 70 -8.91 -5.19 -36.32
CA SER A 70 -9.94 -4.29 -36.83
C SER A 70 -11.00 -4.01 -35.78
N ILE A 71 -11.43 -2.75 -35.69
CA ILE A 71 -12.46 -2.30 -34.75
C ILE A 71 -13.48 -1.49 -35.53
N GLY A 72 -14.74 -1.90 -35.48
CA GLY A 72 -15.87 -1.26 -36.14
C GLY A 72 -16.24 0.10 -35.52
N GLU A 73 -17.03 0.85 -36.23
CA GLU A 73 -17.46 2.20 -35.85
C GLU A 73 -18.33 2.21 -34.59
N GLU A 74 -18.40 3.37 -33.90
CA GLU A 74 -19.20 3.62 -32.70
C GLU A 74 -18.92 2.63 -31.52
N THR A 75 -17.83 1.87 -31.59
CA THR A 75 -17.47 0.92 -30.54
C THR A 75 -16.74 1.63 -29.40
N ILE A 76 -17.18 1.36 -28.15
CA ILE A 76 -16.67 2.01 -26.95
C ILE A 76 -15.98 1.03 -26.01
N PHE A 77 -14.83 1.43 -25.48
CA PHE A 77 -14.02 0.64 -24.57
C PHE A 77 -13.98 1.25 -23.18
N GLY A 78 -14.17 0.41 -22.15
CA GLY A 78 -13.93 0.73 -20.75
C GLY A 78 -12.44 0.96 -20.45
N GLU A 79 -12.08 1.01 -19.18
CA GLU A 79 -10.69 1.20 -18.77
C GLU A 79 -9.88 -0.11 -18.84
N ASN A 80 -8.57 0.00 -19.17
CA ASN A 80 -7.61 -1.10 -19.16
C ASN A 80 -7.98 -2.30 -20.06
N VAL A 81 -8.62 -2.06 -21.18
CA VAL A 81 -8.89 -3.11 -22.18
C VAL A 81 -7.60 -3.41 -22.94
N CYS A 82 -7.29 -4.71 -23.08
CA CYS A 82 -6.12 -5.20 -23.80
C CYS A 82 -6.55 -6.07 -24.99
N ILE A 83 -6.01 -5.79 -26.18
CA ILE A 83 -6.31 -6.53 -27.42
C ILE A 83 -5.00 -7.02 -28.00
N TYR A 84 -4.87 -8.35 -28.18
CA TYR A 84 -3.70 -9.01 -28.72
C TYR A 84 -4.09 -9.96 -29.85
N ASP A 85 -3.44 -9.86 -31.00
CA ASP A 85 -3.60 -10.80 -32.12
C ASP A 85 -2.53 -11.89 -32.13
N HIS A 86 -1.76 -12.06 -31.07
CA HIS A 86 -0.63 -12.96 -30.99
C HIS A 86 -0.41 -13.52 -29.57
N ASN A 87 0.24 -14.70 -29.52
CA ASN A 87 0.74 -15.32 -28.29
C ASN A 87 2.15 -15.85 -28.52
N HIS A 88 2.98 -15.93 -27.49
CA HIS A 88 4.24 -16.66 -27.57
C HIS A 88 4.00 -18.14 -27.87
N ARG A 89 4.87 -18.72 -28.72
CA ARG A 89 4.95 -20.19 -28.86
C ARG A 89 5.70 -20.75 -27.65
N PHE A 90 5.22 -21.88 -27.13
CA PHE A 90 5.76 -22.51 -25.92
C PHE A 90 5.82 -24.04 -25.99
N ALA A 91 5.54 -24.63 -27.16
CA ALA A 91 5.41 -26.07 -27.31
C ALA A 91 6.75 -26.80 -27.35
N ASP A 92 7.86 -26.11 -27.59
CA ASP A 92 9.19 -26.72 -27.62
C ASP A 92 9.87 -26.61 -26.23
N PRO A 93 9.95 -27.72 -25.45
CA PRO A 93 10.53 -27.69 -24.12
C PRO A 93 12.07 -27.54 -24.12
N THR A 94 12.71 -27.65 -25.28
CA THR A 94 14.19 -27.57 -25.41
C THR A 94 14.67 -26.13 -25.62
N ARG A 95 13.76 -25.18 -25.89
CA ARG A 95 14.08 -23.78 -26.17
C ARG A 95 13.39 -22.83 -25.22
N PRO A 96 14.04 -21.73 -24.80
CA PRO A 96 13.38 -20.69 -24.05
C PRO A 96 12.17 -20.12 -24.82
N ILE A 97 11.05 -19.85 -24.14
CA ILE A 97 9.81 -19.36 -24.77
C ILE A 97 10.06 -18.12 -25.64
N LYS A 98 10.90 -17.19 -25.18
CA LYS A 98 11.26 -15.96 -25.92
C LYS A 98 11.91 -16.23 -27.29
N GLU A 99 12.50 -17.40 -27.50
CA GLU A 99 13.21 -17.80 -28.73
C GLU A 99 12.34 -18.64 -29.66
N GLN A 100 11.15 -19.05 -29.22
CA GLN A 100 10.23 -19.87 -30.03
C GLN A 100 9.36 -19.00 -30.96
N GLY A 101 9.42 -17.67 -30.83
CA GLY A 101 8.63 -16.73 -31.65
C GLY A 101 7.16 -16.67 -31.20
N TYR A 102 6.30 -16.25 -32.13
CA TYR A 102 4.90 -15.99 -31.86
C TYR A 102 3.98 -16.80 -32.78
N SER A 103 2.80 -17.11 -32.31
CA SER A 103 1.65 -17.52 -33.11
C SER A 103 0.67 -16.35 -33.13
N HIS A 104 0.21 -15.96 -34.29
CA HIS A 104 -0.73 -14.85 -34.48
C HIS A 104 -1.97 -15.28 -35.27
N ALA A 105 -3.05 -14.58 -35.08
CA ALA A 105 -4.30 -14.72 -35.81
C ALA A 105 -5.10 -13.41 -35.68
N PRO A 106 -5.81 -12.96 -36.74
CA PRO A 106 -6.47 -11.66 -36.75
C PRO A 106 -7.52 -11.54 -35.64
N VAL A 107 -7.75 -10.31 -35.17
CA VAL A 107 -8.83 -9.98 -34.25
C VAL A 107 -9.78 -8.99 -34.95
N ALA A 108 -11.07 -9.30 -34.96
CA ALA A 108 -12.09 -8.43 -35.49
C ALA A 108 -13.14 -8.09 -34.43
N ILE A 109 -13.37 -6.81 -34.22
CA ILE A 109 -14.42 -6.32 -33.30
C ILE A 109 -15.42 -5.52 -34.16
N GLY A 110 -16.68 -5.86 -34.09
CA GLY A 110 -17.76 -5.23 -34.85
C GLY A 110 -18.05 -3.80 -34.43
N SER A 111 -19.07 -3.25 -35.07
CA SER A 111 -19.57 -1.89 -34.82
C SER A 111 -20.55 -1.87 -33.65
N HIS A 112 -20.73 -0.70 -33.03
CA HIS A 112 -21.69 -0.44 -31.93
C HIS A 112 -21.49 -1.34 -30.71
N CYS A 113 -20.29 -1.86 -30.49
CA CYS A 113 -19.99 -2.71 -29.35
C CYS A 113 -19.66 -1.89 -28.09
N TRP A 114 -19.96 -2.48 -26.92
CA TRP A 114 -19.51 -1.99 -25.65
C TRP A 114 -18.61 -3.01 -24.96
N ILE A 115 -17.33 -2.72 -24.88
CA ILE A 115 -16.33 -3.56 -24.21
C ILE A 115 -16.08 -3.00 -22.81
N GLY A 116 -16.45 -3.75 -21.78
CA GLY A 116 -16.31 -3.38 -20.37
C GLY A 116 -14.87 -3.18 -19.93
N SER A 117 -14.67 -2.64 -18.72
CA SER A 117 -13.33 -2.40 -18.17
C SER A 117 -12.60 -3.72 -17.82
N ASN A 118 -11.25 -3.71 -17.94
CA ASN A 118 -10.37 -4.86 -17.66
C ASN A 118 -10.68 -6.11 -18.50
N VAL A 119 -11.22 -5.95 -19.70
CA VAL A 119 -11.41 -7.03 -20.67
C VAL A 119 -10.12 -7.27 -21.42
N THR A 120 -9.81 -8.56 -21.65
CA THR A 120 -8.69 -8.97 -22.51
C THR A 120 -9.25 -9.77 -23.70
N ILE A 121 -8.91 -9.34 -24.91
CA ILE A 121 -9.32 -10.00 -26.17
C ILE A 121 -8.08 -10.67 -26.78
N LEU A 122 -8.15 -11.98 -27.00
CA LEU A 122 -7.04 -12.79 -27.47
C LEU A 122 -7.08 -12.98 -28.99
N LYS A 123 -5.98 -13.47 -29.53
CA LYS A 123 -5.79 -13.70 -30.96
C LYS A 123 -6.85 -14.62 -31.57
N GLY A 124 -7.26 -14.33 -32.80
CA GLY A 124 -8.20 -15.12 -33.59
C GLY A 124 -9.67 -14.89 -33.24
N VAL A 125 -9.97 -13.94 -32.35
CA VAL A 125 -11.34 -13.66 -31.89
C VAL A 125 -12.07 -12.73 -32.85
N THR A 126 -13.31 -13.09 -33.19
CA THR A 126 -14.28 -12.22 -33.87
C THR A 126 -15.44 -11.87 -32.92
N ILE A 127 -15.64 -10.59 -32.64
CA ILE A 127 -16.82 -10.08 -31.92
C ILE A 127 -17.75 -9.42 -32.90
N GLY A 128 -18.98 -9.94 -32.99
CA GLY A 128 -20.01 -9.40 -33.90
C GLY A 128 -20.54 -8.03 -33.47
N ASP A 129 -21.25 -7.37 -34.36
CA ASP A 129 -21.82 -6.05 -34.13
C ASP A 129 -22.79 -6.02 -32.93
N ASN A 130 -23.01 -4.84 -32.36
CA ASN A 130 -23.98 -4.58 -31.30
C ASN A 130 -23.79 -5.50 -30.06
N THR A 131 -22.55 -5.87 -29.77
CA THR A 131 -22.21 -6.81 -28.68
C THR A 131 -21.77 -6.08 -27.43
N VAL A 132 -22.16 -6.59 -26.24
CA VAL A 132 -21.72 -6.10 -24.95
C VAL A 132 -20.84 -7.14 -24.26
N ILE A 133 -19.59 -6.78 -23.96
CA ILE A 133 -18.68 -7.61 -23.17
C ILE A 133 -18.60 -7.03 -21.75
N GLY A 134 -19.03 -7.80 -20.77
CA GLY A 134 -18.98 -7.43 -19.35
C GLY A 134 -17.55 -7.21 -18.85
N ALA A 135 -17.40 -6.38 -17.82
CA ALA A 135 -16.09 -6.09 -17.24
C ALA A 135 -15.39 -7.35 -16.69
N GLY A 136 -14.06 -7.42 -16.88
CA GLY A 136 -13.21 -8.50 -16.36
C GLY A 136 -13.20 -9.77 -17.20
N CYS A 137 -13.92 -9.84 -18.32
CA CYS A 137 -13.93 -11.01 -19.20
C CYS A 137 -12.59 -11.18 -19.94
N VAL A 138 -12.19 -12.43 -20.13
CA VAL A 138 -11.16 -12.83 -21.10
C VAL A 138 -11.87 -13.50 -22.25
N ILE A 139 -11.73 -12.96 -23.47
CA ILE A 139 -12.39 -13.44 -24.69
C ILE A 139 -11.34 -14.19 -25.51
N ASP A 140 -11.51 -15.49 -25.64
CA ASP A 140 -10.63 -16.44 -26.33
C ASP A 140 -11.34 -17.22 -27.45
N GLY A 141 -12.60 -16.89 -27.72
CA GLY A 141 -13.42 -17.44 -28.78
C GLY A 141 -14.39 -16.41 -29.36
N ASP A 142 -14.98 -16.72 -30.49
CA ASP A 142 -15.88 -15.83 -31.21
C ASP A 142 -17.17 -15.52 -30.44
N VAL A 143 -17.64 -14.29 -30.55
CA VAL A 143 -18.87 -13.82 -29.93
C VAL A 143 -19.82 -13.36 -31.03
N PRO A 144 -21.01 -13.99 -31.17
CA PRO A 144 -22.01 -13.57 -32.18
C PRO A 144 -22.46 -12.13 -31.98
N ALA A 145 -22.96 -11.52 -33.07
CA ALA A 145 -23.63 -10.20 -33.00
C ALA A 145 -24.83 -10.25 -32.03
N ASP A 146 -25.25 -9.08 -31.57
CA ASP A 146 -26.42 -8.87 -30.68
C ASP A 146 -26.33 -9.68 -29.37
N SER A 147 -25.10 -9.90 -28.85
CA SER A 147 -24.85 -10.75 -27.71
C SER A 147 -24.38 -9.98 -26.48
N VAL A 148 -24.64 -10.56 -25.31
CA VAL A 148 -24.09 -10.05 -24.02
C VAL A 148 -23.27 -11.14 -23.35
N VAL A 149 -21.96 -10.93 -23.22
CA VAL A 149 -21.06 -11.82 -22.48
C VAL A 149 -20.90 -11.30 -21.04
N LYS A 150 -21.13 -12.15 -20.06
CA LYS A 150 -20.97 -11.85 -18.63
C LYS A 150 -19.99 -12.82 -18.00
N LEU A 151 -19.13 -12.32 -17.10
CA LEU A 151 -18.27 -13.15 -16.28
C LEU A 151 -19.10 -13.80 -15.17
N GLU A 152 -19.27 -15.13 -15.20
CA GLU A 152 -19.81 -15.87 -14.05
C GLU A 152 -18.69 -16.08 -13.01
N GLN A 153 -18.79 -15.36 -11.89
CA GLN A 153 -17.91 -15.57 -10.74
C GLN A 153 -18.62 -16.44 -9.71
N SER A 154 -18.14 -17.67 -9.51
CA SER A 154 -18.51 -18.45 -8.34
C SER A 154 -17.81 -17.89 -7.11
N ARG A 155 -18.58 -17.25 -6.23
CA ARG A 155 -18.07 -16.68 -4.97
C ARG A 155 -18.08 -17.77 -3.90
N GLN A 156 -16.94 -18.35 -3.56
CA GLN A 156 -16.83 -19.15 -2.35
C GLN A 156 -16.65 -18.19 -1.16
N VAL A 157 -17.72 -18.04 -0.37
CA VAL A 157 -17.64 -17.36 0.92
C VAL A 157 -17.47 -18.43 1.98
N THR A 158 -16.24 -18.58 2.48
CA THR A 158 -15.94 -19.49 3.59
C THR A 158 -15.94 -18.69 4.89
N ALA A 159 -16.78 -19.06 5.84
CA ALA A 159 -16.74 -18.45 7.17
C ALA A 159 -15.41 -18.77 7.85
N ILE A 160 -14.74 -17.74 8.36
CA ILE A 160 -13.54 -17.92 9.20
C ILE A 160 -14.02 -18.59 10.50
N ARG A 161 -13.71 -19.88 10.69
CA ARG A 161 -13.93 -20.54 11.97
C ARG A 161 -13.03 -19.89 13.01
N LYS A 162 -13.63 -19.12 13.93
CA LYS A 162 -12.96 -18.74 15.17
C LYS A 162 -12.70 -20.03 15.93
N GLN A 163 -11.46 -20.41 16.16
CA GLN A 163 -11.13 -21.40 17.17
C GLN A 163 -11.49 -20.80 18.53
N VAL A 164 -12.62 -21.20 19.05
CA VAL A 164 -12.94 -21.00 20.46
C VAL A 164 -12.10 -22.02 21.21
N VAL A 165 -11.12 -21.56 21.96
CA VAL A 165 -10.45 -22.37 22.98
C VAL A 165 -11.55 -22.74 23.98
N ALA A 166 -11.94 -24.00 23.97
CA ALA A 166 -12.94 -24.54 24.92
C ALA A 166 -12.31 -24.61 26.30
N ALA A 167 -12.79 -23.74 27.20
CA ALA A 167 -12.73 -24.02 28.62
C ALA A 167 -13.92 -24.98 28.92
N ALA A 168 -13.59 -26.14 29.46
CA ALA A 168 -14.55 -27.18 29.82
C ALA A 168 -15.54 -26.70 30.87
N GLY A 169 -16.82 -27.04 30.70
CA GLY A 169 -17.88 -26.83 31.68
C GLY A 169 -19.26 -27.15 31.09
N GLU A 170 -19.69 -28.35 31.33
CA GLU A 170 -21.01 -28.90 30.94
C GLU A 170 -22.20 -28.04 31.40
N ARG A 171 -23.25 -27.94 30.59
CA ARG A 171 -24.59 -28.41 30.87
C ARG A 171 -25.61 -28.11 29.75
N GLU A 172 -26.46 -29.09 29.62
CA GLU A 172 -27.58 -29.33 28.71
C GLU A 172 -28.66 -28.24 28.63
N GLY A 173 -29.25 -28.16 27.41
CA GLY A 173 -30.72 -28.25 27.33
C GLY A 173 -31.48 -27.03 26.81
N MET A 174 -32.13 -27.26 25.68
CA MET A 174 -33.49 -26.82 25.28
C MET A 174 -33.68 -25.69 24.26
N LYS A 175 -34.10 -26.20 23.11
CA LYS A 175 -35.20 -25.75 22.20
C LYS A 175 -35.24 -24.38 21.57
N GLU A 176 -35.34 -24.48 20.22
CA GLU A 176 -35.77 -23.49 19.24
C GLU A 176 -37.10 -22.82 19.57
N SER A 177 -37.18 -21.52 19.32
CA SER A 177 -38.37 -20.88 18.75
C SER A 177 -37.94 -19.57 18.05
N GLY A 178 -38.38 -19.41 16.79
CA GLY A 178 -38.03 -18.28 15.94
C GLY A 178 -38.71 -16.98 16.34
N MET A 179 -38.08 -15.87 15.95
CA MET A 179 -38.80 -14.61 15.67
C MET A 179 -37.88 -13.66 14.90
N GLU A 180 -38.44 -13.00 13.90
CA GLU A 180 -37.86 -12.10 12.94
C GLU A 180 -37.41 -10.74 13.52
N PRO A 181 -36.71 -9.86 12.71
CA PRO A 181 -35.75 -8.88 13.23
C PRO A 181 -36.41 -7.57 13.65
N GLY A 182 -36.18 -7.22 14.89
CA GLY A 182 -36.44 -5.88 15.42
C GLY A 182 -35.14 -5.08 15.49
N SER A 183 -35.18 -3.91 14.90
CA SER A 183 -34.18 -2.87 15.09
C SER A 183 -34.01 -2.52 16.56
N SER A 184 -32.83 -2.75 17.14
CA SER A 184 -32.50 -2.22 18.44
C SER A 184 -31.14 -1.59 18.44
N GLU A 185 -31.16 -0.28 18.66
CA GLU A 185 -30.04 0.53 19.10
C GLU A 185 -29.43 -0.14 20.35
N VAL A 186 -28.17 -0.55 20.23
CA VAL A 186 -27.38 -0.91 21.41
C VAL A 186 -26.69 0.35 21.90
N GLU A 187 -27.34 1.07 22.78
CA GLU A 187 -26.69 1.98 23.71
C GLU A 187 -25.81 1.17 24.66
N SER A 188 -24.51 1.24 24.44
CA SER A 188 -23.52 0.73 25.39
C SER A 188 -23.45 1.67 26.59
N ALA A 189 -23.88 1.19 27.71
CA ALA A 189 -23.77 1.84 29.00
C ALA A 189 -22.32 2.01 29.43
N ALA A 190 -21.83 3.26 29.39
CA ALA A 190 -20.77 3.77 30.22
C ALA A 190 -21.05 5.25 30.51
N ALA A 191 -22.00 5.48 31.36
CA ALA A 191 -22.27 6.78 31.96
C ALA A 191 -21.54 6.88 33.30
N ALA A 192 -20.45 7.60 33.35
CA ALA A 192 -20.02 8.33 34.56
C ALA A 192 -19.10 9.49 34.18
N SER A 193 -19.60 10.72 34.50
CA SER A 193 -18.93 12.03 34.51
C SER A 193 -18.58 12.70 33.16
N GLY A 194 -19.39 13.58 32.73
CA GLY A 194 -19.32 15.04 32.44
C GLY A 194 -18.70 15.54 31.16
N ASP A 195 -17.72 15.00 30.49
CA ASP A 195 -17.22 15.64 29.25
C ASP A 195 -17.06 14.64 28.10
N LYS A 196 -17.77 14.91 26.99
CA LYS A 196 -17.61 14.12 25.75
C LYS A 196 -16.17 14.24 25.25
N PRO A 197 -15.56 13.14 24.75
CA PRO A 197 -14.20 13.18 24.25
C PRO A 197 -14.04 14.20 23.13
N VAL A 198 -12.89 14.86 23.10
CA VAL A 198 -12.50 15.72 21.96
C VAL A 198 -12.33 14.82 20.72
N ARG A 199 -13.14 15.08 19.70
CA ARG A 199 -13.07 14.34 18.43
C ARG A 199 -12.13 15.04 17.46
N VAL A 200 -11.12 14.32 17.00
CA VAL A 200 -10.16 14.77 15.97
C VAL A 200 -10.59 14.19 14.64
N LEU A 201 -10.85 15.05 13.65
CA LEU A 201 -11.12 14.62 12.28
C LEU A 201 -9.80 14.35 11.57
N VAL A 202 -9.52 13.10 11.29
CA VAL A 202 -8.35 12.66 10.53
C VAL A 202 -8.73 12.58 9.05
N LEU A 203 -8.00 13.32 8.19
CA LEU A 203 -8.17 13.27 6.75
C LEU A 203 -7.14 12.31 6.16
N ASP A 204 -7.63 11.24 5.53
CA ASP A 204 -6.79 10.24 4.88
C ASP A 204 -7.32 9.86 3.50
N THR A 205 -6.53 9.15 2.70
CA THR A 205 -6.99 8.65 1.40
C THR A 205 -7.91 7.44 1.59
N VAL A 206 -7.52 6.51 2.48
CA VAL A 206 -8.20 5.24 2.76
C VAL A 206 -7.64 4.70 4.07
N MET A 207 -8.37 3.87 4.79
CA MET A 207 -7.90 3.24 6.04
C MET A 207 -7.51 1.77 5.83
N ASP A 208 -6.64 1.52 4.83
CA ASP A 208 -6.03 0.22 4.59
C ASP A 208 -4.71 0.06 5.39
N ARG A 209 -4.06 -1.12 5.27
CA ARG A 209 -2.81 -1.41 5.97
C ARG A 209 -1.60 -0.73 5.31
N GLY A 210 -1.62 0.60 5.25
CA GLY A 210 -0.50 1.45 4.83
C GLY A 210 0.29 1.99 6.04
N GLY A 211 1.43 2.65 5.77
CA GLY A 211 2.30 3.15 6.85
C GLY A 211 1.69 4.27 7.67
N ALA A 212 1.07 5.27 7.02
CA ALA A 212 0.41 6.39 7.69
C ALA A 212 -0.84 5.94 8.44
N GLU A 213 -1.66 5.11 7.81
CA GLU A 213 -2.90 4.56 8.35
C GLU A 213 -2.62 3.67 9.56
N THR A 214 -1.64 2.77 9.47
CA THR A 214 -1.20 1.93 10.59
C THR A 214 -0.68 2.76 11.76
N MET A 215 0.07 3.83 11.46
CA MET A 215 0.52 4.78 12.49
C MET A 215 -0.69 5.39 13.22
N MET A 216 -1.67 5.94 12.50
CA MET A 216 -2.86 6.55 13.12
C MET A 216 -3.65 5.55 13.95
N MET A 217 -3.77 4.29 13.48
CA MET A 217 -4.40 3.21 14.25
C MET A 217 -3.63 2.88 15.52
N ASN A 218 -2.30 2.82 15.47
CA ASN A 218 -1.48 2.59 16.65
C ASN A 218 -1.71 3.69 17.71
N TYR A 219 -1.77 4.95 17.29
CA TYR A 219 -2.10 6.05 18.20
C TYR A 219 -3.53 5.92 18.78
N LEU A 220 -4.53 5.57 17.96
CA LEU A 220 -5.92 5.39 18.41
C LEU A 220 -6.06 4.26 19.43
N ARG A 221 -5.36 3.14 19.24
CA ARG A 221 -5.35 1.99 20.16
C ARG A 221 -4.82 2.35 21.55
N HIS A 222 -3.81 3.24 21.60
CA HIS A 222 -3.07 3.56 22.84
C HIS A 222 -3.44 4.91 23.46
N MET A 223 -4.37 5.66 22.86
CA MET A 223 -4.94 6.86 23.48
C MET A 223 -6.01 6.51 24.52
N ASP A 224 -6.15 7.36 25.52
CA ASP A 224 -7.33 7.40 26.40
C ASP A 224 -8.52 7.96 25.61
N ARG A 225 -9.31 7.07 25.05
CA ARG A 225 -10.44 7.42 24.17
C ARG A 225 -11.60 8.10 24.91
N SER A 226 -11.60 8.13 26.24
CA SER A 226 -12.52 8.94 27.02
C SER A 226 -12.21 10.44 26.93
N LYS A 227 -10.97 10.80 26.60
CA LYS A 227 -10.50 12.19 26.48
C LYS A 227 -10.36 12.66 25.04
N VAL A 228 -9.77 11.82 24.16
CA VAL A 228 -9.55 12.13 22.74
C VAL A 228 -9.85 10.89 21.91
N THR A 229 -10.59 11.03 20.83
CA THR A 229 -10.83 9.96 19.87
C THR A 229 -10.72 10.46 18.43
N TYR A 230 -10.57 9.54 17.48
CA TYR A 230 -10.47 9.86 16.06
C TYR A 230 -11.75 9.50 15.31
N ASP A 231 -12.11 10.38 14.38
CA ASP A 231 -13.00 10.07 13.27
C ASP A 231 -12.23 10.27 11.97
N PHE A 232 -12.47 9.41 11.00
CA PHE A 232 -11.72 9.40 9.75
C PHE A 232 -12.61 9.87 8.60
N LEU A 233 -12.08 10.73 7.75
CA LEU A 233 -12.71 11.14 6.51
C LEU A 233 -11.83 10.70 5.35
N VAL A 234 -12.34 9.75 4.55
CA VAL A 234 -11.60 9.06 3.49
C VAL A 234 -12.14 9.38 2.09
N ASN A 235 -11.29 9.21 1.09
CA ASN A 235 -11.57 9.53 -0.32
C ASN A 235 -11.72 8.29 -1.22
N ARG A 236 -12.07 7.13 -0.64
CA ARG A 236 -12.36 5.89 -1.35
C ARG A 236 -13.76 5.40 -1.00
N SER A 237 -14.43 4.77 -1.98
CA SER A 237 -15.82 4.30 -1.84
C SER A 237 -15.93 2.91 -1.20
N TYR A 238 -14.86 2.11 -1.25
CA TYR A 238 -14.86 0.75 -0.69
C TYR A 238 -14.55 0.75 0.80
N LYS A 239 -14.96 -0.31 1.48
CA LYS A 239 -14.66 -0.56 2.89
C LYS A 239 -13.20 -1.03 3.03
N ALA A 240 -12.42 -0.30 3.82
CA ALA A 240 -11.00 -0.56 4.04
C ALA A 240 -10.77 -1.47 5.26
N ALA A 241 -9.54 -2.01 5.36
CA ALA A 241 -9.19 -3.05 6.32
C ALA A 241 -9.32 -2.64 7.80
N TYR A 242 -9.15 -1.36 8.13
CA TYR A 242 -9.23 -0.88 9.52
C TYR A 242 -10.61 -0.37 9.95
N GLU A 243 -11.61 -0.32 9.08
CA GLU A 243 -12.87 0.36 9.39
C GLU A 243 -13.69 -0.33 10.49
N ASP A 244 -13.69 -1.66 10.53
CA ASP A 244 -14.36 -2.40 11.60
C ASP A 244 -13.71 -2.15 12.96
N GLU A 245 -12.40 -2.11 13.00
CA GLU A 245 -11.64 -1.82 14.21
C GLU A 245 -11.83 -0.37 14.67
N ILE A 246 -11.86 0.59 13.73
CA ILE A 246 -12.17 2.00 14.04
C ILE A 246 -13.52 2.09 14.74
N ALA A 247 -14.55 1.41 14.22
CA ALA A 247 -15.88 1.39 14.83
C ALA A 247 -15.85 0.76 16.23
N GLN A 248 -15.16 -0.38 16.43
CA GLN A 248 -14.98 -1.03 17.73
C GLN A 248 -14.28 -0.12 18.75
N LEU A 249 -13.37 0.74 18.29
CA LEU A 249 -12.66 1.71 19.13
C LEU A 249 -13.45 3.01 19.36
N GLY A 250 -14.70 3.10 18.88
CA GLY A 250 -15.58 4.26 19.06
C GLY A 250 -15.38 5.39 18.06
N GLY A 251 -14.58 5.16 17.01
CA GLY A 251 -14.37 6.09 15.89
C GLY A 251 -15.42 5.91 14.79
N ARG A 252 -15.53 6.91 13.92
CA ARG A 252 -16.42 6.93 12.75
C ARG A 252 -15.62 7.07 11.47
N VAL A 253 -16.14 6.51 10.37
CA VAL A 253 -15.53 6.66 9.04
C VAL A 253 -16.54 7.35 8.11
N TYR A 254 -16.17 8.50 7.59
CA TYR A 254 -16.93 9.27 6.60
C TYR A 254 -16.29 9.16 5.23
N ARG A 255 -17.10 9.13 4.18
CA ARG A 255 -16.63 9.03 2.80
C ARG A 255 -16.91 10.27 2.00
N MET A 256 -15.93 10.71 1.23
CA MET A 256 -16.06 11.78 0.25
C MET A 256 -15.64 11.32 -1.14
N CYS A 257 -15.98 12.15 -2.14
CA CYS A 257 -15.53 11.91 -3.50
C CYS A 257 -13.99 11.84 -3.59
N PRO A 258 -13.45 11.06 -4.55
CA PRO A 258 -12.02 10.97 -4.78
C PRO A 258 -11.38 12.34 -5.02
N MET A 259 -10.17 12.56 -4.50
CA MET A 259 -9.43 13.82 -4.64
C MET A 259 -8.61 13.84 -5.94
N TYR A 260 -9.29 13.74 -7.08
CA TYR A 260 -8.72 13.93 -8.40
C TYR A 260 -9.02 15.34 -8.95
N PRO A 261 -8.21 15.88 -9.88
CA PRO A 261 -8.40 17.24 -10.40
C PRO A 261 -9.83 17.54 -10.89
N GLN A 262 -10.47 16.60 -11.57
CA GLN A 262 -11.83 16.72 -12.06
C GLN A 262 -12.89 16.84 -10.94
N TYR A 263 -12.58 16.35 -9.73
CA TYR A 263 -13.50 16.37 -8.58
C TYR A 263 -13.16 17.45 -7.55
N PHE A 264 -12.13 18.27 -7.75
CA PHE A 264 -11.75 19.31 -6.77
C PHE A 264 -12.87 20.29 -6.44
N GLY A 265 -13.72 20.63 -7.42
CA GLY A 265 -14.89 21.49 -7.20
C GLY A 265 -15.92 20.83 -6.29
N ARG A 266 -16.25 19.55 -6.59
CA ARG A 266 -17.17 18.71 -5.82
C ARG A 266 -16.63 18.49 -4.39
N TYR A 267 -15.38 18.09 -4.25
CA TYR A 267 -14.73 17.90 -2.94
C TYR A 267 -14.83 19.16 -2.06
N LYS A 268 -14.54 20.34 -2.61
CA LYS A 268 -14.63 21.60 -1.86
C LYS A 268 -16.05 21.88 -1.37
N LYS A 269 -17.06 21.58 -2.18
CA LYS A 269 -18.48 21.76 -1.81
C LYS A 269 -18.88 20.77 -0.72
N GLU A 270 -18.60 19.49 -0.91
CA GLU A 270 -18.91 18.42 0.04
C GLU A 270 -18.20 18.63 1.38
N PHE A 271 -16.90 18.93 1.38
CA PHE A 271 -16.12 19.11 2.61
C PHE A 271 -16.56 20.36 3.38
N ARG A 272 -16.93 21.45 2.68
CA ARG A 272 -17.51 22.64 3.33
C ARG A 272 -18.85 22.28 3.99
N ALA A 273 -19.75 21.60 3.29
CA ALA A 273 -21.04 21.19 3.82
C ALA A 273 -20.87 20.27 5.03
N PHE A 274 -19.96 19.31 4.94
CA PHE A 274 -19.62 18.40 6.04
C PHE A 274 -19.17 19.15 7.29
N LEU A 275 -18.18 20.04 7.18
CA LEU A 275 -17.69 20.79 8.35
C LEU A 275 -18.73 21.78 8.90
N THR A 276 -19.65 22.26 8.07
CA THR A 276 -20.76 23.13 8.54
C THR A 276 -21.77 22.30 9.33
N ALA A 277 -22.04 21.06 8.93
CA ALA A 277 -22.93 20.12 9.63
C ALA A 277 -22.28 19.50 10.90
N HIS A 278 -20.96 19.53 10.99
CA HIS A 278 -20.19 18.92 12.08
C HIS A 278 -19.28 19.93 12.79
N PRO A 279 -19.84 20.91 13.53
CA PRO A 279 -19.07 21.95 14.23
C PRO A 279 -18.23 21.41 15.40
N GLU A 280 -18.48 20.18 15.84
CA GLU A 280 -17.70 19.47 16.86
C GLU A 280 -16.25 19.21 16.44
N TYR A 281 -15.95 19.13 15.12
CA TYR A 281 -14.58 18.95 14.65
C TYR A 281 -13.76 20.24 14.71
N ARG A 282 -13.24 20.49 15.89
CA ARG A 282 -12.39 21.64 16.17
C ARG A 282 -10.91 21.38 15.95
N ILE A 283 -10.54 20.11 15.75
CA ILE A 283 -9.19 19.65 15.40
C ILE A 283 -9.28 18.84 14.11
N ILE A 284 -8.50 19.23 13.11
CA ILE A 284 -8.34 18.47 11.87
C ILE A 284 -6.87 18.09 11.73
N HIS A 285 -6.60 16.78 11.58
CA HIS A 285 -5.28 16.22 11.35
C HIS A 285 -5.26 15.57 9.96
N SER A 286 -4.49 16.13 9.03
CA SER A 286 -4.49 15.69 7.63
C SER A 286 -3.21 14.98 7.24
N ASN A 287 -3.33 13.73 6.77
CA ASN A 287 -2.26 12.85 6.26
C ASN A 287 -2.20 12.84 4.72
N LEU A 288 -2.72 13.87 4.06
CA LEU A 288 -2.88 13.94 2.60
C LEU A 288 -1.73 14.66 1.88
N GLU A 289 -0.58 14.81 2.52
CA GLU A 289 0.58 15.53 2.01
C GLU A 289 0.19 16.93 1.49
N GLU A 290 0.67 17.35 0.29
CA GLU A 290 0.32 18.62 -0.33
C GLU A 290 -1.18 18.79 -0.60
N ARG A 291 -1.92 17.68 -0.75
CA ARG A 291 -3.39 17.70 -0.94
C ARG A 291 -4.15 18.15 0.31
N SER A 292 -3.51 18.12 1.48
CA SER A 292 -4.00 18.72 2.73
C SER A 292 -4.40 20.20 2.55
N TYR A 293 -3.80 20.87 1.56
CA TYR A 293 -4.14 22.25 1.18
C TYR A 293 -5.64 22.47 0.98
N PHE A 294 -6.34 21.53 0.33
CA PHE A 294 -7.77 21.69 0.04
C PHE A 294 -8.61 21.69 1.32
N GLY A 295 -8.45 20.67 2.14
CA GLY A 295 -9.19 20.51 3.40
C GLY A 295 -8.85 21.62 4.40
N LEU A 296 -7.56 21.84 4.66
CA LEU A 296 -7.12 22.80 5.67
C LEU A 296 -7.40 24.26 5.29
N ARG A 297 -7.42 24.59 3.99
CA ARG A 297 -7.87 25.93 3.53
C ARG A 297 -9.35 26.16 3.79
N ILE A 298 -10.19 25.14 3.61
CA ILE A 298 -11.64 25.25 3.90
C ILE A 298 -11.85 25.33 5.39
N ALA A 299 -11.20 24.49 6.16
CA ALA A 299 -11.24 24.50 7.62
C ALA A 299 -10.81 25.86 8.21
N ALA A 300 -9.75 26.48 7.65
CA ALA A 300 -9.33 27.81 8.04
C ALA A 300 -10.39 28.88 7.78
N LYS A 301 -11.08 28.82 6.64
CA LYS A 301 -12.17 29.74 6.29
C LYS A 301 -13.42 29.57 7.16
N LEU A 302 -13.65 28.37 7.67
CA LEU A 302 -14.75 28.05 8.59
C LEU A 302 -14.36 28.25 10.07
N GLY A 303 -13.14 28.73 10.32
CA GLY A 303 -12.68 29.05 11.67
C GLY A 303 -12.33 27.84 12.54
N VAL A 304 -12.08 26.64 11.96
CA VAL A 304 -11.56 25.50 12.71
C VAL A 304 -10.22 25.89 13.35
N PRO A 305 -10.09 25.82 14.69
CA PRO A 305 -8.95 26.45 15.37
C PRO A 305 -7.64 25.66 15.23
N VAL A 306 -7.70 24.32 15.27
CA VAL A 306 -6.50 23.46 15.19
C VAL A 306 -6.49 22.72 13.87
N ARG A 307 -5.49 23.01 13.06
CA ARG A 307 -5.33 22.47 11.70
C ARG A 307 -3.91 21.97 11.53
N ILE A 308 -3.77 20.64 11.47
CA ILE A 308 -2.49 19.93 11.41
C ILE A 308 -2.32 19.35 10.00
N ALA A 309 -1.17 19.58 9.38
CA ALA A 309 -0.73 18.83 8.23
C ALA A 309 0.44 17.94 8.65
N HIS A 310 0.41 16.68 8.24
CA HIS A 310 1.41 15.67 8.58
C HIS A 310 2.09 15.15 7.32
N ALA A 311 3.42 15.21 7.30
CA ALA A 311 4.27 14.73 6.22
C ALA A 311 4.76 13.31 6.53
N HIS A 312 4.44 12.36 5.65
CA HIS A 312 4.83 10.95 5.79
C HIS A 312 5.88 10.52 4.77
N ASN A 313 5.83 11.10 3.56
CA ASN A 313 6.66 10.66 2.44
C ASN A 313 7.31 11.84 1.72
N ARG A 314 8.41 11.53 1.04
CA ARG A 314 9.01 12.38 0.02
C ARG A 314 8.78 11.74 -1.35
N PRO A 315 8.05 12.36 -2.29
CA PRO A 315 7.93 11.86 -3.65
C PRO A 315 9.28 11.78 -4.34
N VAL A 316 9.51 10.70 -5.08
CA VAL A 316 10.71 10.49 -5.88
C VAL A 316 10.37 10.73 -7.36
N GLY A 317 11.19 11.50 -8.06
CA GLY A 317 11.05 11.79 -9.48
C GLY A 317 10.27 13.08 -9.77
N PHE A 318 10.44 13.59 -11.00
CA PHE A 318 9.76 14.77 -11.52
C PHE A 318 8.80 14.35 -12.64
N ASP A 319 7.54 14.72 -12.51
CA ASP A 319 6.51 14.57 -13.53
C ASP A 319 5.73 15.89 -13.71
N LEU A 320 4.93 15.99 -14.77
CA LEU A 320 4.12 17.18 -15.03
C LEU A 320 3.17 17.54 -13.88
N LYS A 321 2.78 16.53 -13.08
CA LYS A 321 1.96 16.70 -11.87
C LYS A 321 2.74 17.34 -10.72
N SER A 322 4.07 17.27 -10.77
CA SER A 322 4.95 17.85 -9.75
C SER A 322 4.79 19.37 -9.67
N VAL A 323 4.54 20.05 -10.80
CA VAL A 323 4.28 21.50 -10.83
C VAL A 323 3.02 21.86 -10.05
N VAL A 324 1.95 21.09 -10.24
CA VAL A 324 0.67 21.31 -9.54
C VAL A 324 0.80 20.96 -8.06
N ARG A 325 1.53 19.88 -7.74
CA ARG A 325 1.85 19.52 -6.35
C ARG A 325 2.64 20.61 -5.65
N GLU A 326 3.65 21.16 -6.33
CA GLU A 326 4.49 22.24 -5.82
C GLU A 326 3.67 23.49 -5.49
N TYR A 327 2.71 23.87 -6.34
CA TYR A 327 1.80 24.98 -6.06
C TYR A 327 1.02 24.79 -4.75
N PHE A 328 0.46 23.59 -4.52
CA PHE A 328 -0.28 23.31 -3.29
C PHE A 328 0.65 23.24 -2.08
N ARG A 329 1.81 22.59 -2.23
CA ARG A 329 2.85 22.51 -1.20
C ARG A 329 3.29 23.88 -0.71
N LEU A 330 3.62 24.80 -1.62
CA LEU A 330 4.07 26.16 -1.27
C LEU A 330 2.99 26.97 -0.56
N ARG A 331 1.72 26.70 -0.81
CA ARG A 331 0.60 27.42 -0.21
C ARG A 331 0.06 26.79 1.07
N LEU A 332 0.34 25.50 1.31
CA LEU A 332 -0.14 24.76 2.47
C LEU A 332 0.23 25.43 3.81
N PRO A 333 1.48 25.89 4.05
CA PRO A 333 1.88 26.46 5.34
C PRO A 333 1.05 27.64 5.81
N LYS A 334 0.38 28.35 4.89
CA LYS A 334 -0.52 29.47 5.21
C LYS A 334 -1.80 29.06 5.96
N TYR A 335 -2.21 27.80 5.83
CA TYR A 335 -3.49 27.31 6.34
C TYR A 335 -3.35 26.32 7.50
N VAL A 336 -2.12 25.95 7.88
CA VAL A 336 -1.83 25.06 9.00
C VAL A 336 -1.52 25.86 10.26
N THR A 337 -1.95 25.36 11.41
CA THR A 337 -1.56 25.88 12.73
C THR A 337 -0.34 25.11 13.26
N TYR A 338 -0.25 23.81 12.97
CA TYR A 338 0.85 22.96 13.38
C TYR A 338 1.32 22.07 12.21
N MET A 339 2.63 21.94 12.08
CA MET A 339 3.30 21.15 11.05
C MET A 339 3.88 19.89 11.69
N PHE A 340 3.46 18.71 11.24
CA PHE A 340 3.95 17.44 11.74
C PHE A 340 4.70 16.69 10.64
N ALA A 341 5.69 15.88 11.02
CA ALA A 341 6.39 15.01 10.10
C ALA A 341 6.86 13.73 10.81
N CYS A 342 6.83 12.60 10.11
CA CYS A 342 7.40 11.35 10.59
C CYS A 342 8.93 11.34 10.57
N GLY A 343 9.55 12.21 9.77
CA GLY A 343 10.99 12.37 9.63
C GLY A 343 11.36 13.73 9.05
N GLU A 344 12.63 14.11 9.20
CA GLU A 344 13.13 15.42 8.80
C GLU A 344 12.98 15.67 7.29
N GLU A 345 13.31 14.66 6.46
CA GLU A 345 13.22 14.79 4.99
C GLU A 345 11.78 14.99 4.51
N ALA A 346 10.82 14.26 5.09
CA ALA A 346 9.40 14.43 4.77
C ALA A 346 8.92 15.85 5.15
N GLY A 347 9.31 16.32 6.34
CA GLY A 347 9.00 17.68 6.79
C GLY A 347 9.62 18.76 5.93
N ASP A 348 10.88 18.61 5.56
CA ASP A 348 11.60 19.53 4.67
C ASP A 348 10.95 19.58 3.29
N TRP A 349 10.54 18.43 2.78
CA TRP A 349 9.86 18.37 1.49
C TRP A 349 8.51 19.09 1.56
N LEU A 350 7.64 18.75 2.53
CA LEU A 350 6.27 19.30 2.56
C LEU A 350 6.23 20.77 2.95
N PHE A 351 7.02 21.19 3.93
CA PHE A 351 6.94 22.53 4.52
C PHE A 351 8.09 23.46 4.11
N GLY A 352 9.14 22.91 3.52
CA GLY A 352 10.38 23.62 3.16
C GLY A 352 11.33 23.75 4.36
N LYS A 353 12.63 23.69 4.08
CA LYS A 353 13.73 23.75 5.09
C LYS A 353 13.64 24.94 6.04
N LYS A 354 13.12 26.09 5.57
CA LYS A 354 12.89 27.30 6.39
C LYS A 354 11.95 27.09 7.58
N ASN A 355 11.03 26.13 7.48
CA ASN A 355 10.06 25.81 8.52
C ASN A 355 10.51 24.68 9.44
N ARG A 356 11.70 24.06 9.25
CA ARG A 356 12.20 22.90 9.99
C ARG A 356 12.06 23.06 11.52
N LYS A 357 12.40 24.25 12.07
CA LYS A 357 12.26 24.54 13.51
C LYS A 357 10.82 24.56 14.03
N ARG A 358 9.83 24.66 13.13
CA ARG A 358 8.40 24.67 13.45
C ARG A 358 7.75 23.32 13.29
N VAL A 359 8.46 22.38 12.64
CA VAL A 359 7.96 21.02 12.39
C VAL A 359 8.13 20.18 13.63
N ILE A 360 7.03 19.65 14.11
CA ILE A 360 6.97 18.71 15.23
C ILE A 360 7.21 17.31 14.66
N GLN A 361 8.25 16.65 15.16
CA GLN A 361 8.54 15.27 14.75
C GLN A 361 7.62 14.32 15.50
N GLN A 362 6.73 13.64 14.77
CA GLN A 362 5.88 12.57 15.28
C GLN A 362 6.30 11.25 14.66
N ARG A 363 6.98 10.43 15.44
CA ARG A 363 7.58 9.20 14.96
C ARG A 363 6.52 8.10 14.76
N ASN A 364 6.77 7.23 13.82
CA ASN A 364 6.03 5.98 13.63
C ASN A 364 6.40 5.03 14.78
N ALA A 365 5.72 5.18 15.89
CA ALA A 365 6.00 4.44 17.11
C ALA A 365 5.35 3.06 17.12
N ILE A 366 5.95 2.15 17.87
CA ILE A 366 5.54 0.77 18.07
C ILE A 366 5.32 0.50 19.57
N ASP A 367 4.60 -0.56 19.91
CA ASP A 367 4.54 -1.05 21.29
C ASP A 367 5.84 -1.80 21.60
N THR A 368 6.84 -1.09 22.09
CA THR A 368 8.18 -1.63 22.34
C THR A 368 8.18 -2.81 23.32
N ALA A 369 7.21 -2.87 24.22
CA ALA A 369 7.06 -3.99 25.15
C ALA A 369 6.70 -5.29 24.42
N GLN A 370 5.85 -5.23 23.38
CA GLN A 370 5.47 -6.41 22.59
C GLN A 370 6.60 -6.95 21.72
N TYR A 371 7.61 -6.14 21.42
CA TYR A 371 8.79 -6.54 20.64
C TYR A 371 9.98 -6.92 21.52
N ARG A 372 9.91 -6.69 22.83
CA ARG A 372 10.96 -7.08 23.77
C ARG A 372 11.30 -8.55 23.62
N PHE A 373 12.58 -8.87 23.52
CA PHE A 373 13.02 -10.25 23.35
C PHE A 373 12.59 -11.11 24.56
N ASP A 374 12.04 -12.29 24.24
CA ASP A 374 11.63 -13.32 25.17
C ASP A 374 12.10 -14.69 24.63
N ALA A 375 12.96 -15.35 25.40
CA ALA A 375 13.54 -16.63 25.02
C ALA A 375 12.49 -17.75 24.89
N ALA A 376 11.45 -17.73 25.73
CA ALA A 376 10.36 -18.71 25.64
C ALA A 376 9.51 -18.51 24.36
N VAL A 377 9.25 -17.26 23.97
CA VAL A 377 8.57 -16.96 22.70
C VAL A 377 9.44 -17.37 21.51
N ARG A 378 10.76 -17.16 21.58
CA ARG A 378 11.70 -17.63 20.56
C ARG A 378 11.61 -19.13 20.37
N GLU A 379 11.69 -19.90 21.46
CA GLU A 379 11.59 -21.35 21.43
C GLU A 379 10.28 -21.83 20.81
N GLN A 380 9.14 -21.23 21.23
CA GLN A 380 7.82 -21.54 20.68
C GLN A 380 7.74 -21.25 19.17
N VAL A 381 8.23 -20.10 18.72
CA VAL A 381 8.21 -19.73 17.30
C VAL A 381 9.09 -20.65 16.47
N ARG A 382 10.29 -21.00 16.97
CA ARG A 382 11.19 -21.93 16.26
C ARG A 382 10.59 -23.34 16.19
N ALA A 383 9.96 -23.82 17.27
CA ALA A 383 9.23 -25.08 17.28
C ALA A 383 8.04 -25.08 16.32
N GLU A 384 7.24 -23.99 16.27
CA GLU A 384 6.13 -23.81 15.32
C GLU A 384 6.57 -23.98 13.86
N PHE A 385 7.76 -23.48 13.54
CA PHE A 385 8.32 -23.59 12.18
C PHE A 385 9.26 -24.79 12.01
N GLY A 386 9.45 -25.65 13.00
CA GLY A 386 10.33 -26.82 12.93
C GLY A 386 11.80 -26.48 12.72
N VAL A 387 12.25 -25.36 13.29
CA VAL A 387 13.64 -24.87 13.15
C VAL A 387 14.45 -25.24 14.38
N GLY A 388 15.59 -25.92 14.19
CA GLY A 388 16.50 -26.29 15.25
C GLY A 388 17.19 -25.08 15.89
N GLU A 389 17.66 -25.23 17.14
CA GLU A 389 18.34 -24.14 17.86
C GLU A 389 19.60 -23.65 17.14
N GLY A 390 20.37 -24.53 16.51
CA GLY A 390 21.59 -24.21 15.77
C GLY A 390 21.39 -23.54 14.43
N THR A 391 20.21 -23.61 13.85
CA THR A 391 19.90 -23.07 12.52
C THR A 391 19.89 -21.53 12.56
N PHE A 392 20.65 -20.92 11.68
CA PHE A 392 20.68 -19.46 11.54
C PHE A 392 19.48 -18.96 10.74
N VAL A 393 18.65 -18.11 11.32
CA VAL A 393 17.46 -17.55 10.68
C VAL A 393 17.68 -16.09 10.33
N LEU A 394 17.82 -15.82 9.02
CA LEU A 394 17.82 -14.47 8.45
C LEU A 394 16.38 -14.03 8.16
N GLY A 395 15.97 -12.89 8.69
CA GLY A 395 14.61 -12.37 8.53
C GLY A 395 14.51 -11.16 7.62
N HIS A 396 13.39 -11.08 6.91
CA HIS A 396 12.94 -9.88 6.17
C HIS A 396 11.45 -9.70 6.36
N VAL A 397 11.04 -8.48 6.70
CA VAL A 397 9.62 -8.10 6.83
C VAL A 397 9.30 -6.97 5.87
N GLY A 398 8.40 -7.23 4.91
CA GLY A 398 8.01 -6.22 3.93
C GLY A 398 7.05 -6.74 2.87
N ARG A 399 6.29 -5.84 2.26
CA ARG A 399 5.45 -6.19 1.11
C ARG A 399 6.32 -6.62 -0.07
N PHE A 400 5.85 -7.62 -0.84
CA PHE A 400 6.50 -7.99 -2.09
C PHE A 400 6.31 -6.87 -3.12
N PHE A 401 7.23 -5.93 -3.10
CA PHE A 401 7.22 -4.75 -3.95
C PHE A 401 8.65 -4.48 -4.44
N PRO A 402 8.85 -3.98 -5.69
CA PRO A 402 10.19 -3.74 -6.24
C PRO A 402 11.11 -2.95 -5.31
N GLN A 403 10.55 -1.99 -4.56
CA GLN A 403 11.25 -1.18 -3.56
C GLN A 403 12.03 -2.00 -2.54
N LYS A 404 11.48 -3.15 -2.09
CA LYS A 404 12.08 -4.02 -1.04
C LYS A 404 13.20 -4.91 -1.57
N ASN A 405 13.37 -5.00 -2.90
CA ASN A 405 14.48 -5.65 -3.58
C ASN A 405 14.67 -7.13 -3.22
N HIS A 406 13.57 -7.87 -3.11
CA HIS A 406 13.59 -9.28 -2.75
C HIS A 406 14.42 -10.14 -3.71
N VAL A 407 14.47 -9.79 -5.00
CA VAL A 407 15.27 -10.53 -6.00
C VAL A 407 16.75 -10.50 -5.64
N PHE A 408 17.28 -9.35 -5.24
CA PHE A 408 18.65 -9.21 -4.74
C PHE A 408 18.84 -9.89 -3.37
N LEU A 409 17.83 -9.83 -2.50
CA LEU A 409 17.87 -10.51 -1.20
C LEU A 409 18.10 -12.02 -1.35
N ILE A 410 17.53 -12.66 -2.36
CA ILE A 410 17.77 -14.08 -2.62
C ILE A 410 19.24 -14.33 -3.01
N ASP A 411 19.88 -13.44 -3.79
CA ASP A 411 21.32 -13.55 -4.10
C ASP A 411 22.17 -13.42 -2.83
N VAL A 412 21.82 -12.48 -1.97
CA VAL A 412 22.49 -12.29 -0.66
C VAL A 412 22.34 -13.54 0.20
N PHE A 413 21.12 -14.09 0.30
CA PHE A 413 20.89 -15.29 1.09
C PHE A 413 21.60 -16.51 0.52
N ALA A 414 21.72 -16.66 -0.79
CA ALA A 414 22.51 -17.73 -1.42
C ALA A 414 23.97 -17.69 -0.93
N GLN A 415 24.55 -16.50 -0.76
CA GLN A 415 25.91 -16.33 -0.22
C GLN A 415 25.98 -16.55 1.30
N VAL A 416 24.91 -16.26 2.06
CA VAL A 416 24.82 -16.62 3.47
C VAL A 416 24.77 -18.15 3.61
N HIS A 417 23.91 -18.81 2.86
CA HIS A 417 23.73 -20.27 2.92
C HIS A 417 24.97 -21.03 2.46
N ALA A 418 25.71 -20.52 1.48
CA ALA A 418 26.99 -21.10 1.05
C ALA A 418 28.08 -21.06 2.13
N GLN A 419 28.06 -20.05 3.03
CA GLN A 419 28.99 -19.91 4.16
C GLN A 419 28.47 -20.60 5.43
N ARG A 420 27.16 -20.76 5.56
CA ARG A 420 26.50 -21.39 6.71
C ARG A 420 25.31 -22.21 6.20
N THR A 421 25.56 -23.47 5.88
CA THR A 421 24.58 -24.39 5.28
C THR A 421 23.36 -24.65 6.18
N ASP A 422 23.54 -24.62 7.51
CA ASP A 422 22.42 -24.64 8.46
C ASP A 422 21.88 -23.21 8.64
N SER A 423 21.14 -22.73 7.63
CA SER A 423 20.52 -21.40 7.64
C SER A 423 19.21 -21.38 6.88
N GLU A 424 18.29 -20.53 7.31
CA GLU A 424 17.00 -20.27 6.67
C GLU A 424 16.81 -18.78 6.41
N LEU A 425 16.05 -18.45 5.36
CA LEU A 425 15.55 -17.12 5.09
C LEU A 425 14.02 -17.08 5.32
N TRP A 426 13.58 -16.22 6.24
CA TRP A 426 12.16 -16.00 6.49
C TRP A 426 11.69 -14.70 5.84
N LEU A 427 10.76 -14.82 4.89
CA LEU A 427 10.13 -13.71 4.17
C LEU A 427 8.71 -13.50 4.71
N VAL A 428 8.55 -12.45 5.53
CA VAL A 428 7.26 -12.08 6.12
C VAL A 428 6.66 -10.93 5.32
N GLY A 429 5.45 -11.11 4.86
CA GLY A 429 4.71 -10.09 4.12
C GLY A 429 3.95 -10.66 2.94
N GLY A 430 3.28 -9.80 2.26
CA GLY A 430 2.46 -10.15 1.10
C GLY A 430 2.17 -8.90 0.28
N GLY A 431 1.39 -9.05 -0.76
CA GLY A 431 0.87 -7.97 -1.58
C GLY A 431 -0.05 -8.59 -2.63
N GLU A 432 -1.22 -8.03 -2.82
CA GLU A 432 -2.18 -8.49 -3.82
C GLU A 432 -1.81 -8.07 -5.25
N LEU A 433 -0.84 -7.15 -5.38
CA LEU A 433 -0.61 -6.41 -6.62
C LEU A 433 0.47 -6.99 -7.53
N ASP A 434 1.23 -8.02 -7.12
CA ASP A 434 2.31 -8.52 -7.98
C ASP A 434 2.60 -10.01 -7.83
N ASP A 435 1.70 -10.83 -8.35
CA ASP A 435 1.95 -12.27 -8.51
C ASP A 435 3.17 -12.54 -9.41
N ALA A 436 3.47 -11.66 -10.37
CA ALA A 436 4.62 -11.76 -11.25
C ALA A 436 5.94 -11.66 -10.46
N LEU A 437 6.07 -10.67 -9.56
CA LEU A 437 7.25 -10.53 -8.70
C LEU A 437 7.41 -11.72 -7.75
N LYS A 438 6.32 -12.17 -7.12
CA LYS A 438 6.35 -13.37 -6.26
C LYS A 438 6.80 -14.61 -7.02
N ASN A 439 6.28 -14.80 -8.24
CA ASN A 439 6.67 -15.92 -9.10
C ASN A 439 8.12 -15.82 -9.54
N GLN A 440 8.61 -14.63 -9.85
CA GLN A 440 10.02 -14.38 -10.16
C GLN A 440 10.92 -14.74 -8.96
N ILE A 441 10.56 -14.34 -7.74
CA ILE A 441 11.32 -14.67 -6.52
C ILE A 441 11.32 -16.18 -6.29
N ARG A 442 10.17 -16.86 -6.38
CA ARG A 442 10.06 -18.31 -6.23
C ARG A 442 10.87 -19.08 -7.29
N ALA A 443 10.80 -18.62 -8.55
CA ALA A 443 11.60 -19.21 -9.63
C ALA A 443 13.09 -19.07 -9.36
N LYS A 444 13.55 -17.92 -8.85
CA LYS A 444 14.93 -17.68 -8.47
C LYS A 444 15.37 -18.56 -7.30
N VAL A 445 14.56 -18.67 -6.26
CA VAL A 445 14.78 -19.57 -5.11
C VAL A 445 14.98 -21.02 -5.60
N LYS A 446 14.10 -21.50 -6.48
CA LYS A 446 14.21 -22.84 -7.08
C LYS A 446 15.47 -22.99 -7.93
N ALA A 447 15.79 -22.02 -8.78
CA ALA A 447 16.96 -22.05 -9.66
C ALA A 447 18.28 -22.09 -8.89
N LEU A 448 18.33 -21.52 -7.68
CA LEU A 448 19.51 -21.53 -6.80
C LEU A 448 19.51 -22.72 -5.81
N GLY A 449 18.55 -23.65 -5.89
CA GLY A 449 18.48 -24.81 -4.99
C GLY A 449 18.12 -24.47 -3.54
N LEU A 450 17.46 -23.34 -3.29
CA LEU A 450 17.18 -22.83 -1.95
C LEU A 450 15.73 -23.10 -1.49
N ALA A 451 15.01 -24.01 -2.17
CA ALA A 451 13.59 -24.24 -1.91
C ALA A 451 13.30 -24.69 -0.47
N ASP A 452 14.21 -25.47 0.10
CA ASP A 452 14.04 -26.06 1.44
C ASP A 452 14.46 -25.13 2.59
N CYS A 453 15.16 -24.02 2.28
CA CYS A 453 15.68 -23.08 3.27
C CYS A 453 15.15 -21.64 3.12
N VAL A 454 14.26 -21.38 2.15
CA VAL A 454 13.57 -20.08 2.03
C VAL A 454 12.07 -20.25 2.32
N ARG A 455 11.61 -19.61 3.40
CA ARG A 455 10.20 -19.69 3.82
C ARG A 455 9.44 -18.41 3.49
N PHE A 456 8.30 -18.57 2.83
CA PHE A 456 7.35 -17.50 2.54
C PHE A 456 6.23 -17.56 3.60
N LEU A 457 6.33 -16.75 4.64
CA LEU A 457 5.41 -16.79 5.78
C LEU A 457 4.10 -16.02 5.56
N GLY A 458 3.96 -15.34 4.42
CA GLY A 458 2.75 -14.58 4.08
C GLY A 458 2.56 -13.33 4.96
N VAL A 459 1.34 -12.77 4.91
CA VAL A 459 0.94 -11.65 5.76
C VAL A 459 0.63 -12.17 7.15
N ARG A 460 1.34 -11.65 8.16
CA ARG A 460 1.17 -12.06 9.55
C ARG A 460 0.69 -10.89 10.42
N GLY A 461 -0.16 -11.20 11.40
CA GLY A 461 -0.61 -10.25 12.43
C GLY A 461 0.28 -10.24 13.68
N ASP A 462 1.18 -11.24 13.80
CA ASP A 462 2.04 -11.50 14.95
C ASP A 462 3.54 -11.35 14.61
N VAL A 463 3.88 -10.33 13.84
CA VAL A 463 5.26 -10.03 13.43
C VAL A 463 6.20 -9.90 14.63
N ASN A 464 5.70 -9.33 15.74
CA ASN A 464 6.41 -9.23 17.01
C ASN A 464 6.87 -10.60 17.54
N ARG A 465 6.06 -11.66 17.39
CA ARG A 465 6.45 -13.04 17.74
C ARG A 465 7.44 -13.61 16.75
N VAL A 466 7.17 -13.46 15.44
CA VAL A 466 8.02 -14.05 14.38
C VAL A 466 9.44 -13.50 14.45
N LEU A 467 9.63 -12.21 14.73
CA LEU A 467 10.94 -11.59 14.93
C LEU A 467 11.75 -12.22 16.07
N GLN A 468 11.11 -12.78 17.09
CA GLN A 468 11.81 -13.47 18.20
C GLN A 468 12.57 -14.70 17.70
N GLY A 469 12.03 -15.43 16.71
CA GLY A 469 12.65 -16.63 16.13
C GLY A 469 13.84 -16.36 15.22
N MET A 470 14.05 -15.12 14.80
CA MET A 470 15.15 -14.71 13.91
C MET A 470 16.46 -14.45 14.66
N ASP A 471 17.58 -14.52 13.93
CA ASP A 471 18.94 -14.25 14.42
C ASP A 471 19.53 -12.97 13.84
N ALA A 472 19.10 -12.56 12.66
CA ALA A 472 19.46 -11.30 12.03
C ALA A 472 18.31 -10.77 11.16
N PHE A 473 18.32 -9.48 10.89
CA PHE A 473 17.34 -8.81 10.01
C PHE A 473 18.04 -8.11 8.85
N VAL A 474 17.47 -8.21 7.64
CA VAL A 474 18.05 -7.60 6.45
C VAL A 474 17.02 -6.78 5.67
N LEU A 475 17.43 -5.58 5.24
CA LEU A 475 16.58 -4.68 4.44
C LEU A 475 17.36 -4.06 3.28
N PRO A 476 17.50 -4.75 2.12
CA PRO A 476 18.25 -4.26 0.96
C PRO A 476 17.41 -3.36 0.06
N SER A 477 16.55 -2.53 0.65
CA SER A 477 15.60 -1.67 -0.06
C SER A 477 16.30 -0.68 -0.99
N LEU A 478 15.66 -0.41 -2.14
CA LEU A 478 16.11 0.60 -3.12
C LEU A 478 15.93 2.03 -2.61
N TYR A 479 14.96 2.25 -1.78
CA TYR A 479 14.66 3.50 -1.07
C TYR A 479 13.66 3.26 0.05
N GLU A 480 13.72 4.05 1.11
CA GLU A 480 12.75 4.04 2.23
C GLU A 480 12.48 5.47 2.72
N GLY A 481 11.32 5.63 3.39
CA GLY A 481 11.13 6.72 4.34
C GLY A 481 11.77 6.34 5.68
N LEU A 482 10.99 6.32 6.78
CA LEU A 482 11.42 5.69 8.02
C LEU A 482 10.75 4.30 8.11
N PRO A 483 11.48 3.18 7.80
CA PRO A 483 10.88 1.85 7.77
C PRO A 483 10.56 1.38 9.19
N VAL A 484 9.27 1.23 9.51
CA VAL A 484 8.81 0.79 10.85
C VAL A 484 9.38 -0.59 11.20
N THR A 485 9.47 -1.48 10.21
CA THR A 485 10.03 -2.84 10.39
C THR A 485 11.47 -2.84 10.90
N MET A 486 12.25 -1.77 10.62
CA MET A 486 13.58 -1.60 11.20
C MET A 486 13.53 -1.26 12.69
N ILE A 487 12.54 -0.47 13.11
CA ILE A 487 12.34 -0.14 14.54
C ILE A 487 11.86 -1.39 15.27
N GLU A 488 10.97 -2.17 14.66
CA GLU A 488 10.48 -3.46 15.19
C GLU A 488 11.62 -4.48 15.37
N ALA A 489 12.45 -4.66 14.33
CA ALA A 489 13.58 -5.58 14.39
C ALA A 489 14.62 -5.17 15.46
N GLN A 490 14.93 -3.87 15.56
CA GLN A 490 15.82 -3.36 16.59
C GLN A 490 15.23 -3.50 18.00
N ALA A 491 13.92 -3.29 18.19
CA ALA A 491 13.26 -3.52 19.48
C ALA A 491 13.27 -5.01 19.88
N ALA A 492 13.21 -5.92 18.89
CA ALA A 492 13.43 -7.35 19.12
C ALA A 492 14.91 -7.72 19.35
N GLY A 493 15.80 -6.75 19.38
CA GLY A 493 17.23 -6.94 19.62
C GLY A 493 17.96 -7.66 18.48
N LEU A 494 17.46 -7.57 17.24
CA LEU A 494 18.11 -8.17 16.09
C LEU A 494 19.24 -7.28 15.57
N PRO A 495 20.42 -7.85 15.24
CA PRO A 495 21.37 -7.17 14.39
C PRO A 495 20.77 -6.96 13.01
N CYS A 496 20.84 -5.74 12.51
CA CYS A 496 20.22 -5.34 11.27
C CYS A 496 21.27 -4.98 10.20
N THR A 497 21.05 -5.41 8.96
CA THR A 497 21.86 -4.99 7.81
C THR A 497 20.97 -4.32 6.79
N ILE A 498 21.31 -3.09 6.39
CA ILE A 498 20.50 -2.27 5.48
C ILE A 498 21.32 -1.74 4.30
N SER A 499 20.64 -1.34 3.23
CA SER A 499 21.28 -0.63 2.14
C SER A 499 21.62 0.82 2.52
N ASP A 500 22.59 1.42 1.85
CA ASP A 500 22.94 2.84 1.94
C ASP A 500 21.82 3.78 1.42
N ARG A 501 20.73 3.21 0.87
CA ARG A 501 19.52 3.92 0.40
C ARG A 501 18.45 4.04 1.49
N VAL A 502 18.63 3.34 2.60
CA VAL A 502 17.77 3.46 3.79
C VAL A 502 18.29 4.60 4.66
N PRO A 503 17.44 5.51 5.16
CA PRO A 503 17.86 6.63 5.98
C PRO A 503 18.60 6.16 7.25
N LYS A 504 19.79 6.71 7.52
CA LYS A 504 20.58 6.38 8.71
C LYS A 504 19.85 6.69 10.03
N GLN A 505 18.86 7.59 10.00
CA GLN A 505 18.05 7.92 11.17
C GLN A 505 17.19 6.74 11.69
N CYS A 506 17.05 5.66 10.92
CA CYS A 506 16.41 4.44 11.39
C CYS A 506 17.29 3.61 12.32
N ASP A 507 18.61 3.85 12.36
CA ASP A 507 19.49 3.26 13.37
C ASP A 507 19.33 4.03 14.69
N VAL A 508 18.65 3.41 15.64
CA VAL A 508 18.38 3.98 16.97
C VAL A 508 19.09 3.23 18.09
N THR A 509 19.70 2.09 17.75
CA THR A 509 20.33 1.19 18.72
C THR A 509 21.86 1.09 18.57
N GLY A 510 22.41 1.56 17.44
CA GLY A 510 23.81 1.34 17.08
C GLY A 510 24.12 -0.09 16.60
N ASN A 511 23.09 -0.94 16.45
CA ASN A 511 23.22 -2.33 16.00
C ASN A 511 22.78 -2.50 14.54
N VAL A 512 23.05 -1.49 13.70
CA VAL A 512 22.69 -1.46 12.28
C VAL A 512 23.95 -1.29 11.42
N GLN A 513 24.17 -2.23 10.54
CA GLN A 513 25.22 -2.17 9.54
C GLN A 513 24.68 -1.63 8.22
N VAL A 514 25.37 -0.66 7.64
CA VAL A 514 25.02 -0.11 6.32
C VAL A 514 25.96 -0.68 5.27
N VAL A 515 25.40 -1.25 4.22
CA VAL A 515 26.13 -1.81 3.09
C VAL A 515 25.71 -1.08 1.80
N ALA A 516 26.66 -0.77 0.94
CA ALA A 516 26.35 -0.17 -0.36
C ALA A 516 25.44 -1.12 -1.15
N LEU A 517 24.40 -0.56 -1.79
CA LEU A 517 23.40 -1.39 -2.49
C LEU A 517 24.00 -2.08 -3.72
N ASP A 518 25.03 -1.49 -4.33
CA ASP A 518 25.79 -2.01 -5.47
C ASP A 518 26.94 -2.96 -5.06
N ALA A 519 27.17 -3.17 -3.76
CA ALA A 519 28.13 -4.15 -3.28
C ALA A 519 27.69 -5.57 -3.67
N ALA A 520 28.67 -6.44 -3.91
CA ALA A 520 28.42 -7.84 -4.25
C ALA A 520 27.63 -8.56 -3.13
N PRO A 521 26.72 -9.49 -3.46
CA PRO A 521 25.97 -10.28 -2.47
C PRO A 521 26.85 -10.95 -1.39
N ALA A 522 28.06 -11.35 -1.75
CA ALA A 522 29.03 -11.93 -0.80
C ALA A 522 29.50 -10.95 0.29
N GLU A 523 29.63 -9.64 -0.02
CA GLU A 523 29.95 -8.64 1.01
C GLU A 523 28.77 -8.43 1.96
N TRP A 524 27.54 -8.44 1.45
CA TRP A 524 26.32 -8.43 2.27
C TRP A 524 26.29 -9.64 3.21
N ALA A 525 26.52 -10.83 2.71
CA ALA A 525 26.53 -12.07 3.50
C ALA A 525 27.58 -12.02 4.60
N LYS A 526 28.80 -11.57 4.27
CA LYS A 526 29.89 -11.38 5.24
C LYS A 526 29.48 -10.41 6.36
N ARG A 527 28.85 -9.28 6.03
CA ARG A 527 28.37 -8.29 7.02
C ARG A 527 27.26 -8.85 7.89
N ILE A 528 26.28 -9.54 7.28
CA ILE A 528 25.17 -10.17 8.02
C ILE A 528 25.71 -11.17 9.04
N LEU A 529 26.59 -12.08 8.62
CA LEU A 529 27.15 -13.10 9.49
C LEU A 529 28.07 -12.51 10.58
N ALA A 530 28.86 -11.48 10.26
CA ALA A 530 29.69 -10.79 11.24
C ALA A 530 28.84 -10.05 12.29
N GLY A 531 27.78 -9.37 11.86
CA GLY A 531 26.83 -8.69 12.77
C GLY A 531 26.11 -9.66 13.70
N ALA A 532 25.68 -10.80 13.16
CA ALA A 532 25.08 -11.86 13.94
C ALA A 532 26.06 -12.51 14.94
N GLY A 533 27.35 -12.58 14.60
CA GLY A 533 28.41 -13.11 15.49
C GLY A 533 28.66 -12.25 16.74
N VAL A 534 28.43 -10.94 16.65
CA VAL A 534 28.54 -10.03 17.81
C VAL A 534 27.40 -10.27 18.82
N VAL A 535 26.26 -10.81 18.36
CA VAL A 535 25.10 -11.21 19.19
C VAL A 535 25.07 -12.72 19.41
N ALA A 536 25.88 -13.47 18.69
CA ALA A 536 25.95 -14.95 18.65
C ALA A 536 26.66 -15.62 19.85
N GLY A 537 26.88 -14.89 20.94
CA GLY A 537 26.86 -15.53 22.26
C GLY A 537 25.48 -16.16 22.57
N ALA A 538 24.54 -16.07 21.61
CA ALA A 538 23.15 -16.53 21.65
C ALA A 538 22.83 -17.73 20.72
N THR A 539 23.82 -18.39 20.14
CA THR A 539 23.60 -19.63 19.37
C THR A 539 24.00 -20.82 20.21
N ALA A 540 23.05 -21.67 20.50
CA ALA A 540 23.08 -22.85 21.35
C ALA A 540 22.81 -22.54 22.84
N GLY A 541 21.52 -22.47 23.20
CA GLY A 541 21.08 -22.20 24.59
C GLY A 541 21.38 -20.75 24.97
N VAL A 542 20.42 -19.84 24.67
CA VAL A 542 20.55 -18.42 25.03
C VAL A 542 20.80 -18.35 26.53
N ASP A 543 22.01 -18.11 26.98
CA ASP A 543 22.25 -17.89 28.38
C ASP A 543 21.45 -16.65 28.84
N ALA A 544 21.11 -16.61 30.11
CA ALA A 544 20.27 -15.55 30.66
C ALA A 544 20.87 -14.15 30.42
N ASN A 545 22.18 -14.02 30.30
CA ASN A 545 22.88 -12.76 30.08
C ASN A 545 22.69 -12.29 28.62
N ALA A 546 22.78 -13.19 27.64
CA ALA A 546 22.55 -12.88 26.23
C ALA A 546 21.08 -12.53 25.98
N ALA A 547 20.14 -13.24 26.61
CA ALA A 547 18.73 -12.93 26.57
C ALA A 547 18.42 -11.54 27.14
N ALA A 548 18.98 -11.24 28.32
CA ALA A 548 18.82 -9.93 28.96
C ALA A 548 19.41 -8.79 28.10
N ALA A 549 20.61 -9.01 27.54
CA ALA A 549 21.25 -8.05 26.64
C ALA A 549 20.36 -7.78 25.39
N ARG A 550 19.83 -8.83 24.79
CA ARG A 550 18.91 -8.71 23.64
C ARG A 550 17.60 -8.00 24.01
N ALA A 551 17.01 -8.30 25.18
CA ALA A 551 15.79 -7.67 25.67
C ALA A 551 15.94 -6.17 25.95
N ALA A 552 17.16 -5.72 26.32
CA ALA A 552 17.46 -4.32 26.63
C ALA A 552 17.29 -3.38 25.41
N TYR A 553 17.34 -3.91 24.18
CA TYR A 553 17.16 -3.10 22.98
C TYR A 553 15.77 -2.47 22.88
N ALA A 554 14.73 -3.12 23.42
CA ALA A 554 13.39 -2.53 23.50
C ALA A 554 13.39 -1.21 24.29
N ASP A 555 14.13 -1.14 25.39
CA ASP A 555 14.26 0.07 26.21
C ASP A 555 15.07 1.16 25.50
N ILE A 556 16.08 0.79 24.72
CA ILE A 556 16.84 1.74 23.88
C ILE A 556 15.93 2.35 22.85
N VAL A 557 15.14 1.54 22.14
CA VAL A 557 14.18 1.99 21.15
C VAL A 557 13.09 2.88 21.78
N ALA A 558 12.60 2.52 22.97
CA ALA A 558 11.65 3.34 23.72
C ALA A 558 12.24 4.69 24.10
N LYS A 559 13.46 4.72 24.68
CA LYS A 559 14.18 5.96 25.04
C LYS A 559 14.48 6.83 23.81
N ALA A 560 14.69 6.22 22.65
CA ALA A 560 14.85 6.95 21.39
C ALA A 560 13.53 7.59 20.89
N GLY A 561 12.41 7.43 21.62
CA GLY A 561 11.12 8.07 21.33
C GLY A 561 10.25 7.28 20.35
N PHE A 562 10.39 5.97 20.27
CA PHE A 562 9.55 5.10 19.43
C PHE A 562 8.56 4.25 20.22
N ASP A 563 8.37 4.50 21.52
CA ASP A 563 7.33 3.86 22.31
C ASP A 563 5.96 4.51 22.06
N ILE A 564 4.99 3.69 21.64
CA ILE A 564 3.65 4.17 21.26
C ILE A 564 2.86 4.65 22.47
N ASN A 565 3.05 4.04 23.65
CA ASN A 565 2.30 4.43 24.85
C ASN A 565 2.68 5.85 25.29
N ALA A 566 3.97 6.15 25.33
CA ALA A 566 4.48 7.49 25.63
C ALA A 566 4.06 8.51 24.59
N ASN A 567 4.15 8.14 23.30
CA ASN A 567 3.84 9.02 22.18
C ASN A 567 2.34 9.29 22.06
N ALA A 568 1.48 8.30 22.32
CA ALA A 568 0.02 8.47 22.30
C ALA A 568 -0.44 9.41 23.42
N GLN A 569 0.10 9.25 24.63
CA GLN A 569 -0.16 10.16 25.75
C GLN A 569 0.32 11.58 25.46
N TRP A 570 1.50 11.73 24.82
CA TRP A 570 2.01 13.03 24.42
C TRP A 570 1.10 13.70 23.38
N LEU A 571 0.69 12.94 22.33
CA LEU A 571 -0.16 13.46 21.27
C LEU A 571 -1.54 13.83 21.80
N GLN A 572 -2.10 13.05 22.71
CA GLN A 572 -3.35 13.35 23.39
C GLN A 572 -3.27 14.67 24.14
N ARG A 573 -2.22 14.84 24.99
CA ARG A 573 -1.99 16.12 25.70
C ARG A 573 -1.79 17.27 24.71
N PHE A 574 -1.09 17.03 23.61
CA PHE A 574 -0.90 18.03 22.56
C PHE A 574 -2.24 18.52 21.98
N TYR A 575 -3.16 17.63 21.62
CA TYR A 575 -4.47 18.01 21.08
C TYR A 575 -5.28 18.85 22.07
N LEU A 576 -5.34 18.43 23.34
CA LEU A 576 -6.07 19.13 24.38
C LEU A 576 -5.48 20.54 24.62
N ASN A 577 -4.17 20.65 24.77
CA ASN A 577 -3.48 21.92 24.98
C ASN A 577 -3.61 22.86 23.76
N ALA A 578 -3.51 22.32 22.53
CA ALA A 578 -3.64 23.09 21.31
C ALA A 578 -5.06 23.68 21.18
N LEU A 579 -6.09 22.90 21.55
CA LEU A 579 -7.47 23.35 21.56
C LEU A 579 -7.69 24.45 22.61
N GLN A 580 -7.26 24.21 23.85
CA GLN A 580 -7.37 25.17 24.95
C GLN A 580 -6.68 26.50 24.62
N LYS A 581 -5.46 26.46 24.07
CA LYS A 581 -4.74 27.66 23.62
C LYS A 581 -5.50 28.42 22.56
N ALA A 582 -6.10 27.74 21.61
CA ALA A 582 -6.87 28.39 20.55
C ALA A 582 -8.17 29.02 21.07
N GLU A 583 -8.79 28.46 22.10
CA GLU A 583 -9.98 28.98 22.77
C GLU A 583 -9.65 30.21 23.63
N GLY A 584 -8.54 30.14 24.38
CA GLY A 584 -8.07 31.30 25.18
C GLY A 584 -7.78 32.51 24.29
N ALA A 585 -7.12 32.28 23.15
CA ALA A 585 -6.84 33.36 22.19
C ALA A 585 -8.11 34.02 21.58
N ARG A 586 -9.24 33.28 21.50
CA ARG A 586 -10.53 33.82 21.03
C ARG A 586 -11.30 34.62 22.09
N ARG A 587 -11.02 34.40 23.38
CA ARG A 587 -11.67 35.14 24.48
C ARG A 587 -11.02 36.50 24.75
N HIS A 588 -9.78 36.69 24.28
CA HIS A 588 -8.99 37.88 24.52
C HIS A 588 -8.72 38.73 23.26
N GLY A 589 -9.22 38.35 22.09
CA GLY A 589 -9.20 39.08 20.83
C GLY A 589 -10.62 39.37 20.32
#